data_3abe3c5f261f7374188a9892765a2d97
#
_entry.id   3abe3c5f261f7374188a9892765a2d97
#
_cell.length_a   1.000
_cell.length_b   1.000
_cell.length_c   1.000
_cell.angle_alpha   90.00
_cell.angle_beta   90.00
_cell.angle_gamma   90.00
#
_symmetry.space_group_name_H-M   'P 1'
#
loop_
_entity.id
_entity.type
_entity.pdbx_description
1 polymer ?
#
loop_
_entity_poly.entity_id
_entity_poly.type
_entity_poly.pdbx_seq_one_letter_code
_entity_poly.pdbx_strand_id
1 'polypeptide(L)'
;LGDTPLEATIRVNHPLIYRGYAIYQSDFGDGGSKLELRAWPLTTAQAGPVTAQSKVGSTLKVAGSIGSIKLELDDFRLFNLLPEPGTQPGDRKFRNFGPSVGFKLRDATGEAREYLNYMTPAQLEGRWFFISGARAKPGGEFMYLHIPVDANNSPERFLRFNARLHDADGLRALLAQSAPPVEGQIPDFQRDLDQVRLNLVGLFAQGGFSAVTEKTRSAVPTDRLKKATGLYLNILRDTLAEVFLDVLREEGVKLERGMDKREDAFFNDALSALAVLPDYGSPFYLQLTGFQQVEASGLQVTHSNATGIVYMGFTFLVIGVFIMFYISYRRLWAWLAVEDNRVRLILAGAANRHLAEFIREFTELKAILAHRLGSPESVTVTTVPPPDTADAMVASQSFVNGVGGE
;
A
#
# COMPACT_ATOMS: atom_id res chain seq x y z
N LEU A 1 1.09 39.85 18.05
CA LEU A 1 0.62 39.56 16.69
C LEU A 1 0.26 40.88 16.02
N GLY A 2 1.17 41.52 15.37
CA GLY A 2 1.02 42.81 14.72
C GLY A 2 1.81 42.96 13.42
N ASP A 3 2.24 41.81 12.85
CA ASP A 3 2.98 41.83 11.60
C ASP A 3 2.00 41.83 10.41
N THR A 4 2.32 42.63 9.40
CA THR A 4 1.62 42.66 8.13
C THR A 4 1.62 41.24 7.52
N PRO A 5 0.48 40.73 7.02
CA PRO A 5 0.43 39.41 6.40
C PRO A 5 1.41 39.37 5.20
N LEU A 6 2.22 38.31 5.16
CA LEU A 6 3.13 38.05 4.05
C LEU A 6 2.40 37.21 3.02
N GLU A 7 2.21 37.76 1.81
CA GLU A 7 1.72 37.03 0.67
C GLU A 7 2.91 36.47 -0.13
N ALA A 8 2.90 35.15 -0.38
CA ALA A 8 3.94 34.50 -1.17
C ALA A 8 3.36 33.33 -1.98
N THR A 9 3.90 33.12 -3.16
CA THR A 9 3.57 31.98 -3.99
C THR A 9 4.61 30.88 -3.80
N ILE A 10 4.16 29.71 -3.34
CA ILE A 10 4.99 28.51 -3.18
C ILE A 10 4.73 27.58 -4.35
N ARG A 11 5.79 27.07 -4.99
CA ARG A 11 5.72 26.13 -6.12
C ARG A 11 6.71 24.98 -5.88
N VAL A 12 6.52 23.90 -6.62
CA VAL A 12 7.49 22.80 -6.66
C VAL A 12 8.88 23.35 -6.99
N ASN A 13 9.88 22.98 -6.20
CA ASN A 13 11.27 23.48 -6.27
C ASN A 13 11.47 24.99 -6.00
N HIS A 14 10.43 25.71 -5.57
CA HIS A 14 10.51 27.13 -5.21
C HIS A 14 9.87 27.34 -3.84
N PRO A 15 10.59 26.98 -2.75
CA PRO A 15 10.07 27.13 -1.38
C PRO A 15 10.04 28.60 -0.94
N LEU A 16 9.15 28.91 -0.02
CA LEU A 16 9.21 30.14 0.73
C LEU A 16 10.21 29.97 1.89
N ILE A 17 11.26 30.80 1.91
CA ILE A 17 12.19 30.88 3.03
C ILE A 17 11.86 32.13 3.85
N TYR A 18 11.43 31.94 5.08
CA TYR A 18 11.03 33.03 5.98
C TYR A 18 11.50 32.78 7.42
N ARG A 19 12.24 33.73 7.99
CA ARG A 19 12.76 33.67 9.39
C ARG A 19 13.45 32.33 9.74
N GLY A 20 14.21 31.75 8.81
CA GLY A 20 14.92 30.47 9.02
C GLY A 20 14.06 29.21 8.79
N TYR A 21 12.77 29.38 8.52
CA TYR A 21 11.89 28.30 8.08
C TYR A 21 11.87 28.22 6.57
N ALA A 22 11.90 27.02 6.04
CA ALA A 22 11.68 26.76 4.62
C ALA A 22 10.34 25.98 4.48
N ILE A 23 9.43 26.54 3.67
CA ILE A 23 8.09 26.00 3.44
C ILE A 23 8.06 25.51 2.01
N TYR A 24 7.97 24.19 1.84
CA TYR A 24 7.95 23.50 0.55
C TYR A 24 6.56 23.00 0.23
N GLN A 25 6.21 23.02 -1.04
CA GLN A 25 5.09 22.21 -1.53
C GLN A 25 5.58 20.76 -1.64
N SER A 26 5.07 19.88 -0.78
CA SER A 26 5.52 18.49 -0.66
C SER A 26 4.60 17.51 -1.36
N ASP A 27 3.31 17.80 -1.41
CA ASP A 27 2.31 16.87 -1.89
C ASP A 27 1.06 17.60 -2.43
N PHE A 28 0.22 16.84 -3.16
CA PHE A 28 -1.12 17.22 -3.57
C PHE A 28 -2.09 16.19 -2.97
N GLY A 29 -3.13 16.67 -2.37
CA GLY A 29 -4.14 15.82 -1.75
C GLY A 29 -5.55 16.29 -2.07
N ASP A 30 -6.53 15.57 -1.57
CA ASP A 30 -7.92 15.98 -1.59
C ASP A 30 -8.17 17.02 -0.49
N GLY A 31 -8.74 18.15 -0.87
CA GLY A 31 -9.07 19.27 0.03
C GLY A 31 -10.46 19.19 0.65
N GLY A 32 -11.09 18.02 0.58
CA GLY A 32 -12.47 17.81 1.01
C GLY A 32 -13.44 17.88 -0.16
N SER A 33 -13.14 17.16 -1.24
CA SER A 33 -14.01 17.02 -2.41
C SER A 33 -15.43 16.63 -2.00
N LYS A 34 -16.42 17.29 -2.63
CA LYS A 34 -17.81 17.00 -2.36
C LYS A 34 -18.25 15.81 -3.21
N LEU A 35 -18.90 14.84 -2.58
CA LEU A 35 -19.31 13.59 -3.19
C LEU A 35 -20.82 13.45 -3.17
N GLU A 36 -21.39 13.01 -4.29
CA GLU A 36 -22.78 12.57 -4.40
C GLU A 36 -22.81 11.05 -4.35
N LEU A 37 -23.52 10.52 -3.37
CA LEU A 37 -23.49 9.12 -3.00
C LEU A 37 -24.88 8.51 -3.03
N ARG A 38 -24.99 7.25 -3.45
CA ARG A 38 -26.17 6.40 -3.30
C ARG A 38 -25.79 5.16 -2.50
N ALA A 39 -26.41 4.99 -1.35
CA ALA A 39 -26.27 3.80 -0.54
C ALA A 39 -27.40 2.82 -0.86
N TRP A 40 -27.08 1.70 -1.47
CA TRP A 40 -28.00 0.65 -1.83
C TRP A 40 -28.00 -0.44 -0.76
N PRO A 41 -29.10 -0.72 -0.07
CA PRO A 41 -29.16 -1.77 0.93
C PRO A 41 -28.82 -3.14 0.32
N LEU A 42 -28.01 -3.94 1.06
CA LEU A 42 -27.61 -5.29 0.63
C LEU A 42 -28.21 -6.41 1.52
N THR A 43 -28.75 -6.04 2.69
CA THR A 43 -29.20 -7.01 3.71
C THR A 43 -30.69 -6.85 4.04
N THR A 44 -31.43 -6.11 3.25
CA THR A 44 -32.87 -5.85 3.49
C THR A 44 -33.68 -5.96 2.21
N ALA A 45 -34.99 -6.13 2.33
CA ALA A 45 -35.94 -6.13 1.22
C ALA A 45 -36.09 -4.76 0.51
N GLN A 46 -35.49 -3.70 1.03
CA GLN A 46 -35.55 -2.38 0.41
C GLN A 46 -34.77 -2.37 -0.90
N ALA A 47 -35.43 -2.10 -2.01
CA ALA A 47 -34.84 -2.11 -3.35
C ALA A 47 -34.25 -0.75 -3.80
N GLY A 48 -34.64 0.35 -3.14
CA GLY A 48 -34.24 1.71 -3.53
C GLY A 48 -33.03 2.23 -2.74
N PRO A 49 -32.20 3.11 -3.35
CA PRO A 49 -31.07 3.71 -2.67
C PRO A 49 -31.46 4.86 -1.76
N VAL A 50 -30.66 5.10 -0.74
CA VAL A 50 -30.65 6.35 0.02
C VAL A 50 -29.59 7.26 -0.58
N THR A 51 -29.98 8.47 -0.98
CA THR A 51 -29.05 9.48 -1.52
C THR A 51 -28.46 10.32 -0.39
N ALA A 52 -27.17 10.61 -0.48
CA ALA A 52 -26.47 11.48 0.45
C ALA A 52 -25.46 12.36 -0.29
N GLN A 53 -25.22 13.56 0.23
CA GLN A 53 -24.09 14.40 -0.16
C GLN A 53 -23.16 14.51 1.03
N SER A 54 -21.86 14.37 0.78
CA SER A 54 -20.85 14.46 1.83
C SER A 54 -19.54 14.94 1.24
N LYS A 55 -18.52 15.05 2.07
CA LYS A 55 -17.17 15.44 1.63
C LYS A 55 -16.13 14.46 2.13
N VAL A 56 -15.03 14.35 1.42
CA VAL A 56 -13.85 13.60 1.85
C VAL A 56 -13.36 14.12 3.19
N GLY A 57 -12.93 13.23 4.08
CA GLY A 57 -12.54 13.54 5.45
C GLY A 57 -13.71 13.66 6.43
N SER A 58 -14.97 13.46 6.01
CA SER A 58 -16.12 13.48 6.90
C SER A 58 -16.54 12.10 7.39
N THR A 59 -17.26 12.10 8.52
CA THR A 59 -17.84 10.89 9.10
C THR A 59 -19.36 11.03 9.14
N LEU A 60 -20.05 10.06 8.56
CA LEU A 60 -21.51 9.94 8.60
C LEU A 60 -21.92 8.81 9.56
N LYS A 61 -23.00 9.03 10.31
CA LYS A 61 -23.63 7.96 11.10
C LYS A 61 -24.73 7.35 10.25
N VAL A 62 -24.61 6.05 9.99
CA VAL A 62 -25.63 5.28 9.27
C VAL A 62 -26.34 4.37 10.28
N ALA A 63 -27.65 4.49 10.35
CA ALA A 63 -28.46 3.55 11.11
C ALA A 63 -28.54 2.23 10.32
N GLY A 64 -28.03 1.14 10.88
CA GLY A 64 -28.11 -0.18 10.27
C GLY A 64 -28.93 -1.14 11.12
N SER A 65 -29.33 -2.27 10.55
CA SER A 65 -30.03 -3.36 11.25
C SER A 65 -29.20 -3.97 12.39
N ILE A 66 -27.87 -3.76 12.40
CA ILE A 66 -26.91 -4.33 13.38
C ILE A 66 -26.40 -3.22 14.35
N GLY A 67 -27.01 -2.03 14.36
CA GLY A 67 -26.58 -0.91 15.21
C GLY A 67 -26.08 0.32 14.43
N SER A 68 -25.50 1.27 15.16
CA SER A 68 -24.94 2.49 14.54
C SER A 68 -23.59 2.21 13.91
N ILE A 69 -23.50 2.33 12.60
CA ILE A 69 -22.25 2.22 11.82
C ILE A 69 -21.75 3.61 11.50
N LYS A 70 -20.44 3.85 11.62
CA LYS A 70 -19.81 5.08 11.15
C LYS A 70 -19.23 4.84 9.77
N LEU A 71 -19.65 5.65 8.81
CA LEU A 71 -19.06 5.72 7.47
C LEU A 71 -18.05 6.87 7.46
N GLU A 72 -16.78 6.55 7.37
CA GLU A 72 -15.66 7.48 7.29
C GLU A 72 -15.22 7.57 5.82
N LEU A 73 -15.37 8.73 5.18
CA LEU A 73 -14.94 8.97 3.79
C LEU A 73 -13.46 9.40 3.82
N ASP A 74 -12.57 8.49 3.45
CA ASP A 74 -11.13 8.69 3.63
C ASP A 74 -10.44 9.31 2.41
N ASP A 75 -10.81 8.87 1.20
CA ASP A 75 -10.04 9.16 -0.01
C ASP A 75 -10.96 9.29 -1.23
N PHE A 76 -10.60 10.20 -2.13
CA PHE A 76 -11.20 10.31 -3.45
C PHE A 76 -10.07 10.44 -4.48
N ARG A 77 -10.12 9.58 -5.49
CA ARG A 77 -9.14 9.58 -6.60
C ARG A 77 -9.86 9.79 -7.91
N LEU A 78 -9.47 10.83 -8.62
CA LEU A 78 -10.01 11.12 -9.95
C LEU A 78 -9.55 10.10 -11.00
N PHE A 79 -8.31 9.63 -10.88
CA PHE A 79 -7.69 8.69 -11.82
C PHE A 79 -7.16 7.46 -11.07
N ASN A 80 -7.48 6.29 -11.61
CA ASN A 80 -6.98 5.01 -11.11
C ASN A 80 -6.31 4.27 -12.26
N LEU A 81 -5.00 4.48 -12.41
CA LEU A 81 -4.18 3.82 -13.43
C LEU A 81 -3.72 2.46 -12.89
N LEU A 82 -4.32 1.39 -13.36
CA LEU A 82 -3.96 0.02 -13.03
C LEU A 82 -3.41 -0.69 -14.27
N PRO A 83 -2.53 -1.70 -14.10
CA PRO A 83 -2.09 -2.54 -15.21
C PRO A 83 -3.29 -3.16 -15.92
N GLU A 84 -3.26 -3.18 -17.26
CA GLU A 84 -4.32 -3.82 -18.04
C GLU A 84 -4.33 -5.33 -17.78
N PRO A 85 -5.51 -5.95 -17.48
CA PRO A 85 -5.60 -7.37 -17.24
C PRO A 85 -5.07 -8.18 -18.44
N GLY A 86 -4.24 -9.19 -18.18
CA GLY A 86 -3.66 -10.05 -19.22
C GLY A 86 -2.38 -9.54 -19.87
N THR A 87 -1.82 -8.41 -19.43
CA THR A 87 -0.49 -7.94 -19.87
C THR A 87 0.62 -8.75 -19.20
N GLN A 88 1.65 -9.12 -19.98
CA GLN A 88 2.82 -9.84 -19.44
C GLN A 88 3.66 -8.93 -18.51
N PRO A 89 4.41 -9.51 -17.55
CA PRO A 89 5.34 -8.75 -16.74
C PRO A 89 6.37 -8.03 -17.64
N GLY A 90 6.30 -6.69 -17.66
CA GLY A 90 7.15 -5.85 -18.53
C GLY A 90 6.37 -4.97 -19.52
N ASP A 91 5.17 -5.32 -19.89
CA ASP A 91 4.27 -4.48 -20.68
C ASP A 91 3.71 -3.35 -19.80
N ARG A 92 4.05 -2.10 -20.15
CA ARG A 92 3.60 -0.89 -19.43
C ARG A 92 2.27 -0.37 -19.97
N LYS A 93 1.29 -1.24 -20.19
CA LYS A 93 -0.05 -0.81 -20.57
C LYS A 93 -0.86 -0.59 -19.29
N PHE A 94 -1.25 0.65 -19.08
CA PHE A 94 -2.12 1.04 -17.98
C PHE A 94 -3.47 1.47 -18.50
N ARG A 95 -4.51 1.05 -17.80
CA ARG A 95 -5.88 1.49 -18.06
C ARG A 95 -6.36 2.36 -16.90
N ASN A 96 -7.02 3.46 -17.22
CA ASN A 96 -7.70 4.25 -16.21
C ASN A 96 -9.09 3.68 -15.93
N PHE A 97 -9.32 3.29 -14.67
CA PHE A 97 -10.60 2.77 -14.18
C PHE A 97 -11.57 3.88 -13.73
N GLY A 98 -11.21 5.15 -13.96
CA GLY A 98 -12.01 6.32 -13.61
C GLY A 98 -11.95 6.68 -12.13
N PRO A 99 -12.87 7.56 -11.67
CA PRO A 99 -12.92 8.00 -10.28
C PRO A 99 -13.24 6.87 -9.32
N SER A 100 -12.69 6.96 -8.10
CA SER A 100 -13.02 6.04 -7.01
C SER A 100 -13.14 6.76 -5.67
N VAL A 101 -13.91 6.18 -4.77
CA VAL A 101 -14.03 6.61 -3.38
C VAL A 101 -13.56 5.51 -2.43
N GLY A 102 -12.63 5.88 -1.56
CA GLY A 102 -12.17 5.06 -0.44
C GLY A 102 -12.91 5.44 0.84
N PHE A 103 -13.42 4.46 1.56
CA PHE A 103 -14.13 4.70 2.81
C PHE A 103 -13.96 3.54 3.79
N LYS A 104 -14.25 3.82 5.07
CA LYS A 104 -14.27 2.81 6.12
C LYS A 104 -15.65 2.72 6.74
N LEU A 105 -16.07 1.51 7.00
CA LEU A 105 -17.21 1.22 7.87
C LEU A 105 -16.70 0.75 9.21
N ARG A 106 -17.02 1.52 10.25
CA ARG A 106 -16.65 1.20 11.61
C ARG A 106 -17.91 0.84 12.41
N ASP A 107 -17.89 -0.33 13.00
CA ASP A 107 -18.97 -0.80 13.87
C ASP A 107 -18.91 -0.21 15.29
N ALA A 108 -19.85 -0.62 16.13
CA ALA A 108 -19.94 -0.19 17.52
C ALA A 108 -18.76 -0.69 18.41
N THR A 109 -18.08 -1.77 18.00
CA THR A 109 -16.91 -2.31 18.71
C THR A 109 -15.62 -1.56 18.40
N GLY A 110 -15.65 -0.73 17.34
CA GLY A 110 -14.50 0.01 16.81
C GLY A 110 -13.75 -0.73 15.72
N GLU A 111 -14.18 -1.95 15.35
CA GLU A 111 -13.62 -2.65 14.19
C GLU A 111 -13.98 -1.91 12.91
N ALA A 112 -13.00 -1.75 12.02
CA ALA A 112 -13.17 -1.05 10.76
C ALA A 112 -12.79 -1.94 9.58
N ARG A 113 -13.65 -1.95 8.57
CA ARG A 113 -13.38 -2.57 7.27
C ARG A 113 -13.24 -1.47 6.22
N GLU A 114 -12.25 -1.57 5.37
CA GLU A 114 -11.97 -0.60 4.30
C GLU A 114 -12.60 -1.05 2.99
N TYR A 115 -13.11 -0.06 2.24
CA TYR A 115 -13.76 -0.25 0.94
C TYR A 115 -13.17 0.70 -0.09
N LEU A 116 -13.16 0.24 -1.35
CA LEU A 116 -12.75 1.03 -2.51
C LEU A 116 -13.75 0.81 -3.64
N ASN A 117 -14.55 1.82 -3.95
CA ASN A 117 -15.60 1.72 -4.95
C ASN A 117 -15.28 2.59 -6.16
N TYR A 118 -15.33 1.99 -7.34
CA TYR A 118 -15.14 2.71 -8.60
C TYR A 118 -16.46 3.28 -9.10
N MET A 119 -16.42 4.53 -9.55
CA MET A 119 -17.61 5.26 -10.03
C MET A 119 -18.14 4.71 -11.35
N THR A 120 -17.24 4.37 -12.26
CA THR A 120 -17.58 3.89 -13.60
C THR A 120 -17.40 2.38 -13.69
N PRO A 121 -18.27 1.69 -14.44
CA PRO A 121 -18.09 0.27 -14.65
C PRO A 121 -16.84 -0.02 -15.49
N ALA A 122 -16.23 -1.16 -15.24
CA ALA A 122 -15.08 -1.66 -15.96
C ALA A 122 -15.42 -2.93 -16.72
N GLN A 123 -14.80 -3.11 -17.90
CA GLN A 123 -14.95 -4.31 -18.70
C GLN A 123 -13.96 -5.38 -18.25
N LEU A 124 -14.47 -6.53 -17.86
CA LEU A 124 -13.71 -7.72 -17.51
C LEU A 124 -14.21 -8.88 -18.38
N GLU A 125 -13.33 -9.53 -19.10
CA GLU A 125 -13.67 -10.67 -20.00
C GLU A 125 -14.85 -10.39 -20.93
N GLY A 126 -14.92 -9.18 -21.47
CA GLY A 126 -15.98 -8.76 -22.39
C GLY A 126 -17.30 -8.34 -21.75
N ARG A 127 -17.45 -8.41 -20.42
CA ARG A 127 -18.66 -8.02 -19.67
C ARG A 127 -18.37 -6.82 -18.75
N TRP A 128 -19.39 -6.04 -18.45
CA TRP A 128 -19.24 -4.80 -17.68
C TRP A 128 -19.70 -4.98 -16.23
N PHE A 129 -18.87 -4.48 -15.28
CA PHE A 129 -19.12 -4.59 -13.86
C PHE A 129 -18.80 -3.28 -13.14
N PHE A 130 -19.62 -2.90 -12.17
CA PHE A 130 -19.18 -2.01 -11.11
C PHE A 130 -18.29 -2.78 -10.14
N ILE A 131 -17.12 -2.25 -9.86
CA ILE A 131 -16.12 -2.91 -9.02
C ILE A 131 -16.12 -2.25 -7.64
N SER A 132 -16.24 -3.07 -6.62
CA SER A 132 -16.14 -2.65 -5.23
C SER A 132 -15.17 -3.57 -4.48
N GLY A 133 -14.09 -3.00 -3.96
CA GLY A 133 -13.13 -3.70 -3.13
C GLY A 133 -13.47 -3.61 -1.65
N ALA A 134 -13.26 -4.70 -0.91
CA ALA A 134 -13.37 -4.75 0.55
C ALA A 134 -12.16 -5.43 1.16
N ARG A 135 -11.62 -4.90 2.27
CA ARG A 135 -10.56 -5.55 3.05
C ARG A 135 -10.77 -5.35 4.55
N ALA A 136 -10.47 -6.40 5.33
CA ALA A 136 -10.65 -6.36 6.77
C ALA A 136 -9.47 -5.74 7.53
N LYS A 137 -8.26 -5.73 6.94
CA LYS A 137 -7.04 -5.22 7.60
C LYS A 137 -6.33 -4.21 6.71
N PRO A 138 -5.83 -3.09 7.27
CA PRO A 138 -4.98 -2.16 6.55
C PRO A 138 -3.79 -2.88 5.91
N GLY A 139 -3.51 -2.59 4.63
CA GLY A 139 -2.42 -3.24 3.88
C GLY A 139 -2.70 -4.67 3.40
N GLY A 140 -3.85 -5.27 3.76
CA GLY A 140 -4.30 -6.54 3.19
C GLY A 140 -4.74 -6.41 1.73
N GLU A 141 -4.86 -7.53 1.05
CA GLU A 141 -5.42 -7.56 -0.31
C GLU A 141 -6.92 -7.25 -0.30
N PHE A 142 -7.38 -6.55 -1.33
CA PHE A 142 -8.80 -6.32 -1.54
C PHE A 142 -9.44 -7.57 -2.15
N MET A 143 -10.54 -8.00 -1.55
CA MET A 143 -11.51 -8.86 -2.20
C MET A 143 -12.46 -7.99 -3.02
N TYR A 144 -12.70 -8.36 -4.27
CA TYR A 144 -13.52 -7.55 -5.18
C TYR A 144 -14.89 -8.17 -5.41
N LEU A 145 -15.91 -7.37 -5.17
CA LEU A 145 -17.29 -7.62 -5.60
C LEU A 145 -17.47 -7.04 -7.01
N HIS A 146 -17.91 -7.88 -7.96
CA HIS A 146 -18.18 -7.52 -9.34
C HIS A 146 -19.70 -7.45 -9.55
N ILE A 147 -20.28 -6.27 -9.48
CA ILE A 147 -21.71 -6.07 -9.66
C ILE A 147 -22.00 -5.93 -11.14
N PRO A 148 -22.80 -6.84 -11.77
CA PRO A 148 -23.05 -6.78 -13.20
C PRO A 148 -23.87 -5.56 -13.58
N VAL A 149 -23.58 -5.01 -14.75
CA VAL A 149 -24.20 -3.81 -15.30
C VAL A 149 -25.42 -4.19 -16.13
N ASP A 150 -26.57 -3.55 -15.86
CA ASP A 150 -27.81 -3.76 -16.60
C ASP A 150 -27.85 -3.02 -17.95
N ALA A 151 -28.98 -3.13 -18.66
CA ALA A 151 -29.19 -2.49 -19.95
C ALA A 151 -29.15 -0.93 -19.89
N ASN A 152 -29.38 -0.37 -18.70
CA ASN A 152 -29.39 1.08 -18.45
C ASN A 152 -28.05 1.59 -17.96
N ASN A 153 -27.00 0.78 -18.03
CA ASN A 153 -25.66 1.06 -17.51
C ASN A 153 -25.67 1.33 -15.98
N SER A 154 -26.50 0.58 -15.24
CA SER A 154 -26.80 0.76 -13.82
C SER A 154 -26.56 -0.56 -13.05
N PRO A 155 -26.27 -0.52 -11.74
CA PRO A 155 -26.27 -1.70 -10.87
C PRO A 155 -27.67 -2.09 -10.38
N GLU A 156 -28.72 -1.36 -10.78
CA GLU A 156 -30.04 -1.40 -10.18
C GLU A 156 -30.72 -2.75 -10.29
N ARG A 157 -30.66 -3.41 -11.44
CA ARG A 157 -31.23 -4.74 -11.63
C ARG A 157 -30.65 -5.78 -10.66
N PHE A 158 -29.34 -5.79 -10.49
CA PHE A 158 -28.67 -6.66 -9.51
C PHE A 158 -29.16 -6.37 -8.10
N LEU A 159 -29.24 -5.08 -7.72
CA LEU A 159 -29.62 -4.67 -6.37
C LEU A 159 -31.10 -4.94 -6.08
N ARG A 160 -31.98 -4.83 -7.06
CA ARG A 160 -33.37 -5.29 -6.95
C ARG A 160 -33.45 -6.80 -6.78
N PHE A 161 -32.70 -7.54 -7.57
CA PHE A 161 -32.64 -9.00 -7.45
C PHE A 161 -32.17 -9.40 -6.05
N ASN A 162 -31.10 -8.78 -5.54
CA ASN A 162 -30.65 -9.02 -4.18
C ASN A 162 -31.74 -8.68 -3.13
N ALA A 163 -32.41 -7.55 -3.27
CA ALA A 163 -33.46 -7.16 -2.32
C ALA A 163 -34.64 -8.17 -2.27
N ARG A 164 -34.98 -8.78 -3.42
CA ARG A 164 -36.01 -9.83 -3.49
C ARG A 164 -35.63 -11.07 -2.67
N LEU A 165 -34.34 -11.40 -2.54
CA LEU A 165 -33.91 -12.55 -1.73
C LEU A 165 -34.09 -12.31 -0.22
N HIS A 166 -34.24 -11.06 0.18
CA HIS A 166 -34.53 -10.67 1.58
C HIS A 166 -36.02 -10.40 1.85
N ASP A 167 -36.89 -10.50 0.85
CA ASP A 167 -38.34 -10.33 0.96
C ASP A 167 -39.02 -11.69 1.07
N ALA A 168 -39.09 -12.22 2.28
CA ALA A 168 -39.68 -13.56 2.52
C ALA A 168 -41.16 -13.63 2.13
N ASP A 169 -41.94 -12.55 2.29
CA ASP A 169 -43.36 -12.54 1.96
C ASP A 169 -43.58 -12.42 0.46
N GLY A 170 -42.80 -11.57 -0.22
CA GLY A 170 -42.78 -11.49 -1.68
C GLY A 170 -42.36 -12.81 -2.34
N LEU A 171 -41.35 -13.50 -1.79
CA LEU A 171 -40.92 -14.82 -2.25
C LEU A 171 -42.03 -15.87 -2.11
N ARG A 172 -42.74 -15.91 -0.96
CA ARG A 172 -43.88 -16.83 -0.77
C ARG A 172 -44.97 -16.59 -1.80
N ALA A 173 -45.32 -15.31 -2.03
CA ALA A 173 -46.33 -14.95 -2.99
C ALA A 173 -45.93 -15.33 -4.43
N LEU A 174 -44.66 -15.12 -4.82
CA LEU A 174 -44.14 -15.51 -6.11
C LEU A 174 -44.22 -17.01 -6.33
N LEU A 175 -43.74 -17.81 -5.36
CA LEU A 175 -43.74 -19.26 -5.46
C LEU A 175 -45.16 -19.85 -5.54
N ALA A 176 -46.10 -19.27 -4.78
CA ALA A 176 -47.51 -19.68 -4.85
C ALA A 176 -48.18 -19.39 -6.21
N GLN A 177 -47.73 -18.35 -6.94
CA GLN A 177 -48.25 -18.03 -8.27
C GLN A 177 -47.63 -18.90 -9.38
N SER A 178 -46.37 -19.34 -9.19
CA SER A 178 -45.60 -20.06 -10.20
C SER A 178 -45.94 -21.55 -10.29
N ALA A 179 -46.60 -22.09 -9.27
CA ALA A 179 -47.03 -23.48 -9.27
C ALA A 179 -48.45 -23.61 -9.84
N PRO A 180 -48.65 -23.94 -11.12
CA PRO A 180 -49.98 -24.27 -11.62
C PRO A 180 -50.48 -25.52 -10.86
N PRO A 181 -51.76 -25.57 -10.46
CA PRO A 181 -52.32 -26.75 -9.89
C PRO A 181 -52.22 -27.90 -10.92
N VAL A 182 -51.27 -28.80 -10.75
CA VAL A 182 -51.17 -30.01 -11.57
C VAL A 182 -52.23 -30.96 -10.99
N GLU A 183 -53.20 -31.32 -11.81
CA GLU A 183 -54.21 -32.31 -11.47
C GLU A 183 -53.52 -33.60 -10.98
N GLY A 184 -53.74 -33.98 -9.71
CA GLY A 184 -53.16 -35.16 -9.05
C GLY A 184 -51.95 -34.91 -8.17
N GLN A 185 -51.43 -33.67 -8.02
CA GLN A 185 -50.43 -33.36 -6.99
C GLN A 185 -51.05 -33.25 -5.59
N ILE A 186 -50.37 -33.89 -4.59
CA ILE A 186 -50.74 -33.83 -3.20
C ILE A 186 -50.45 -32.39 -2.73
N PRO A 187 -51.46 -31.60 -2.21
CA PRO A 187 -51.25 -30.23 -1.79
C PRO A 187 -50.15 -30.03 -0.72
N ASP A 188 -49.93 -31.07 0.07
CA ASP A 188 -48.90 -31.07 1.11
C ASP A 188 -47.47 -31.14 0.52
N PHE A 189 -47.26 -31.92 -0.53
CA PHE A 189 -45.95 -31.97 -1.18
C PHE A 189 -45.50 -30.62 -1.80
N GLN A 190 -46.45 -29.92 -2.42
CA GLN A 190 -46.14 -28.59 -2.98
C GLN A 190 -45.77 -27.59 -1.88
N ARG A 191 -46.50 -27.55 -0.79
CA ARG A 191 -46.18 -26.70 0.38
C ARG A 191 -44.80 -27.04 0.98
N ASP A 192 -44.48 -28.33 1.11
CA ASP A 192 -43.18 -28.78 1.60
C ASP A 192 -42.04 -28.35 0.67
N LEU A 193 -42.24 -28.51 -0.64
CA LEU A 193 -41.25 -28.06 -1.66
C LEU A 193 -41.01 -26.53 -1.60
N ASP A 194 -42.10 -25.74 -1.53
CA ASP A 194 -42.00 -24.29 -1.43
C ASP A 194 -41.30 -23.86 -0.13
N GLN A 195 -41.53 -24.57 0.97
CA GLN A 195 -40.80 -24.32 2.20
C GLN A 195 -39.31 -24.65 2.09
N VAL A 196 -38.95 -25.71 1.40
CA VAL A 196 -37.52 -26.03 1.09
C VAL A 196 -36.90 -24.95 0.22
N ARG A 197 -37.60 -24.48 -0.84
CA ARG A 197 -37.14 -23.40 -1.72
C ARG A 197 -36.87 -22.11 -0.93
N LEU A 198 -37.82 -21.69 -0.08
CA LEU A 198 -37.67 -20.51 0.79
C LEU A 198 -36.47 -20.64 1.74
N ASN A 199 -36.32 -21.80 2.37
CA ASN A 199 -35.21 -22.06 3.30
C ASN A 199 -33.86 -22.00 2.56
N LEU A 200 -33.75 -22.56 1.36
CA LEU A 200 -32.54 -22.53 0.55
C LEU A 200 -32.19 -21.11 0.11
N VAL A 201 -33.16 -20.31 -0.33
CA VAL A 201 -32.94 -18.89 -0.68
C VAL A 201 -32.49 -18.10 0.56
N GLY A 202 -33.12 -18.32 1.72
CA GLY A 202 -32.74 -17.66 2.97
C GLY A 202 -31.30 -17.99 3.41
N LEU A 203 -30.91 -19.27 3.30
CA LEU A 203 -29.54 -19.71 3.60
C LEU A 203 -28.53 -19.07 2.62
N PHE A 204 -28.87 -19.05 1.34
CA PHE A 204 -28.03 -18.45 0.31
C PHE A 204 -27.88 -16.93 0.51
N ALA A 205 -28.95 -16.21 0.81
CA ALA A 205 -28.90 -14.77 1.10
C ALA A 205 -28.03 -14.42 2.32
N GLN A 206 -27.94 -15.32 3.30
CA GLN A 206 -27.15 -15.12 4.53
C GLN A 206 -25.66 -15.49 4.39
N GLY A 207 -25.36 -16.55 3.65
CA GLY A 207 -24.00 -17.10 3.61
C GLY A 207 -23.59 -17.73 2.28
N GLY A 208 -24.25 -17.37 1.18
CA GLY A 208 -23.92 -17.84 -0.18
C GLY A 208 -24.06 -19.36 -0.32
N PHE A 209 -23.39 -19.89 -1.33
CA PHE A 209 -23.37 -21.34 -1.57
C PHE A 209 -22.73 -22.15 -0.43
N SER A 210 -21.81 -21.53 0.32
CA SER A 210 -21.15 -22.17 1.46
C SER A 210 -22.12 -22.52 2.58
N ALA A 211 -23.06 -21.63 2.92
CA ALA A 211 -24.07 -21.88 3.95
C ALA A 211 -25.02 -23.02 3.56
N VAL A 212 -25.43 -23.09 2.29
CA VAL A 212 -26.27 -24.16 1.77
C VAL A 212 -25.54 -25.50 1.83
N THR A 213 -24.28 -25.54 1.40
CA THR A 213 -23.45 -26.75 1.43
C THR A 213 -23.21 -27.26 2.86
N GLU A 214 -22.89 -26.36 3.79
CA GLU A 214 -22.62 -26.71 5.17
C GLU A 214 -23.89 -27.20 5.88
N LYS A 215 -25.03 -26.55 5.65
CA LYS A 215 -26.32 -27.01 6.16
C LYS A 215 -26.68 -28.40 5.63
N THR A 216 -26.42 -28.66 4.34
CA THR A 216 -26.64 -29.98 3.74
C THR A 216 -25.73 -31.01 4.35
N ARG A 217 -24.45 -30.69 4.59
CA ARG A 217 -23.48 -31.59 5.24
C ARG A 217 -23.91 -31.98 6.65
N SER A 218 -24.46 -31.04 7.40
CA SER A 218 -24.92 -31.30 8.77
C SER A 218 -26.23 -32.11 8.85
N ALA A 219 -27.04 -32.13 7.75
CA ALA A 219 -28.36 -32.72 7.73
C ALA A 219 -28.43 -34.10 7.05
N VAL A 220 -27.44 -34.41 6.18
CA VAL A 220 -27.49 -35.59 5.31
C VAL A 220 -26.31 -36.54 5.58
N PRO A 221 -26.55 -37.88 5.68
CA PRO A 221 -25.48 -38.86 5.80
C PRO A 221 -24.47 -38.80 4.66
N THR A 222 -23.19 -39.10 4.94
CA THR A 222 -22.04 -38.92 4.02
C THR A 222 -22.21 -39.68 2.71
N ASP A 223 -22.82 -40.87 2.72
CA ASP A 223 -23.08 -41.68 1.53
C ASP A 223 -24.03 -41.04 0.54
N ARG A 224 -24.92 -40.16 0.99
CA ARG A 224 -25.93 -39.44 0.19
C ARG A 224 -25.58 -37.96 -0.05
N LEU A 225 -24.57 -37.46 0.64
CA LEU A 225 -24.22 -36.04 0.68
C LEU A 225 -24.03 -35.41 -0.72
N LYS A 226 -23.23 -36.04 -1.57
CA LYS A 226 -22.96 -35.52 -2.94
C LYS A 226 -24.25 -35.38 -3.77
N LYS A 227 -25.12 -36.37 -3.71
CA LYS A 227 -26.39 -36.36 -4.46
C LYS A 227 -27.38 -35.34 -3.91
N ALA A 228 -27.47 -35.24 -2.55
CA ALA A 228 -28.35 -34.25 -1.90
C ALA A 228 -27.86 -32.82 -2.16
N THR A 229 -26.56 -32.54 -2.06
CA THR A 229 -25.99 -31.22 -2.34
C THR A 229 -26.28 -30.80 -3.79
N GLY A 230 -26.07 -31.70 -4.77
CA GLY A 230 -26.40 -31.40 -6.17
C GLY A 230 -27.88 -31.08 -6.38
N LEU A 231 -28.79 -31.86 -5.73
CA LEU A 231 -30.22 -31.60 -5.80
C LEU A 231 -30.60 -30.24 -5.21
N TYR A 232 -30.11 -29.92 -4.02
CA TYR A 232 -30.43 -28.64 -3.36
C TYR A 232 -29.86 -27.43 -4.11
N LEU A 233 -28.67 -27.54 -4.68
CA LEU A 233 -28.10 -26.48 -5.53
C LEU A 233 -28.88 -26.27 -6.82
N ASN A 234 -29.41 -27.34 -7.44
CA ASN A 234 -30.30 -27.22 -8.61
C ASN A 234 -31.63 -26.55 -8.23
N ILE A 235 -32.29 -26.99 -7.14
CA ILE A 235 -33.53 -26.37 -6.64
C ILE A 235 -33.28 -24.89 -6.34
N LEU A 236 -32.19 -24.56 -5.67
CA LEU A 236 -31.81 -23.16 -5.39
C LEU A 236 -31.65 -22.37 -6.68
N ARG A 237 -30.86 -22.87 -7.65
CA ARG A 237 -30.63 -22.18 -8.92
C ARG A 237 -31.93 -21.92 -9.67
N ASP A 238 -32.80 -22.92 -9.76
CA ASP A 238 -34.10 -22.81 -10.44
C ASP A 238 -34.99 -21.78 -9.73
N THR A 239 -34.99 -21.78 -8.40
CA THR A 239 -35.73 -20.77 -7.60
C THR A 239 -35.17 -19.36 -7.80
N LEU A 240 -33.85 -19.21 -7.80
CA LEU A 240 -33.20 -17.90 -8.05
C LEU A 240 -33.46 -17.42 -9.48
N ALA A 241 -33.51 -18.32 -10.47
CA ALA A 241 -33.88 -17.97 -11.85
C ALA A 241 -35.33 -17.46 -11.93
N GLU A 242 -36.24 -18.08 -11.20
CA GLU A 242 -37.65 -17.64 -11.11
C GLU A 242 -37.78 -16.24 -10.50
N VAL A 243 -37.07 -15.98 -9.40
CA VAL A 243 -37.02 -14.65 -8.78
C VAL A 243 -36.41 -13.62 -9.74
N PHE A 244 -35.40 -13.99 -10.49
CA PHE A 244 -34.78 -13.09 -11.46
C PHE A 244 -35.72 -12.80 -12.65
N LEU A 245 -36.45 -13.80 -13.14
CA LEU A 245 -37.47 -13.63 -14.17
C LEU A 245 -38.59 -12.66 -13.69
N ASP A 246 -38.94 -12.68 -12.42
CA ASP A 246 -39.89 -11.73 -11.83
C ASP A 246 -39.37 -10.30 -11.91
N VAL A 247 -38.10 -10.07 -11.54
CA VAL A 247 -37.44 -8.77 -11.68
C VAL A 247 -37.42 -8.29 -13.14
N LEU A 248 -37.16 -9.19 -14.10
CA LEU A 248 -37.19 -8.84 -15.54
C LEU A 248 -38.58 -8.48 -16.02
N ARG A 249 -39.64 -9.15 -15.52
CA ARG A 249 -41.06 -8.80 -15.84
C ARG A 249 -41.43 -7.42 -15.32
N GLU A 250 -41.03 -7.08 -14.11
CA GLU A 250 -41.21 -5.74 -13.54
C GLU A 250 -40.52 -4.63 -14.36
N GLU A 251 -39.36 -4.96 -14.96
CA GLU A 251 -38.66 -4.04 -15.88
C GLU A 251 -39.31 -3.96 -17.29
N GLY A 252 -40.34 -4.76 -17.55
CA GLY A 252 -41.01 -4.82 -18.86
C GLY A 252 -40.22 -5.59 -19.93
N VAL A 253 -39.27 -6.44 -19.54
CA VAL A 253 -38.54 -7.29 -20.49
C VAL A 253 -39.44 -8.38 -21.03
N LYS A 254 -39.50 -8.51 -22.37
CA LYS A 254 -40.31 -9.56 -23.02
C LYS A 254 -39.65 -10.94 -22.89
N LEU A 255 -40.32 -11.85 -22.22
CA LEU A 255 -39.81 -13.19 -21.88
C LEU A 255 -40.56 -14.30 -22.66
N GLU A 256 -40.85 -14.09 -23.94
CA GLU A 256 -41.65 -15.05 -24.74
C GLU A 256 -41.03 -16.46 -24.81
N ARG A 257 -39.71 -16.58 -24.63
CA ARG A 257 -38.96 -17.86 -24.70
C ARG A 257 -38.02 -18.06 -23.49
N GLY A 258 -38.30 -17.41 -22.35
CA GLY A 258 -37.41 -17.39 -21.19
C GLY A 258 -36.29 -16.35 -21.31
N MET A 259 -35.21 -16.53 -20.57
CA MET A 259 -34.05 -15.65 -20.65
C MET A 259 -33.32 -15.81 -21.99
N ASP A 260 -32.93 -14.70 -22.60
CA ASP A 260 -32.03 -14.73 -23.74
C ASP A 260 -30.56 -14.94 -23.27
N LYS A 261 -29.61 -14.99 -24.20
CA LYS A 261 -28.19 -15.18 -23.87
C LYS A 261 -27.61 -14.07 -23.03
N ARG A 262 -28.12 -12.85 -23.14
CA ARG A 262 -27.64 -11.69 -22.41
C ARG A 262 -28.18 -11.71 -20.96
N GLU A 263 -29.45 -11.98 -20.79
CA GLU A 263 -30.07 -12.14 -19.48
C GLU A 263 -29.51 -13.35 -18.73
N ASP A 264 -29.25 -14.47 -19.41
CA ASP A 264 -28.63 -15.65 -18.81
C ASP A 264 -27.18 -15.35 -18.35
N ALA A 265 -26.40 -14.64 -19.17
CA ALA A 265 -25.07 -14.20 -18.77
C ALA A 265 -25.12 -13.25 -17.56
N PHE A 266 -26.05 -12.28 -17.57
CA PHE A 266 -26.24 -11.38 -16.41
C PHE A 266 -26.65 -12.15 -15.17
N PHE A 267 -27.57 -13.10 -15.28
CA PHE A 267 -28.00 -13.94 -14.17
C PHE A 267 -26.82 -14.72 -13.55
N ASN A 268 -26.00 -15.35 -14.37
CA ASN A 268 -24.82 -16.08 -13.88
C ASN A 268 -23.80 -15.15 -13.19
N ASP A 269 -23.59 -13.93 -13.72
CA ASP A 269 -22.75 -12.92 -13.09
C ASP A 269 -23.34 -12.45 -11.77
N ALA A 270 -24.65 -12.24 -11.73
CA ALA A 270 -25.37 -11.85 -10.51
C ALA A 270 -25.27 -12.94 -9.43
N LEU A 271 -25.41 -14.22 -9.79
CA LEU A 271 -25.21 -15.33 -8.85
C LEU A 271 -23.80 -15.36 -8.27
N SER A 272 -22.80 -15.10 -9.11
CA SER A 272 -21.40 -15.02 -8.67
C SER A 272 -21.18 -13.86 -7.70
N ALA A 273 -21.75 -12.70 -7.97
CA ALA A 273 -21.70 -11.53 -7.09
C ALA A 273 -22.43 -11.77 -5.76
N LEU A 274 -23.65 -12.36 -5.80
CA LEU A 274 -24.43 -12.71 -4.62
C LEU A 274 -23.71 -13.71 -3.71
N ALA A 275 -22.98 -14.65 -4.28
CA ALA A 275 -22.22 -15.64 -3.50
C ALA A 275 -21.07 -15.01 -2.70
N VAL A 276 -20.55 -13.86 -3.12
CA VAL A 276 -19.46 -13.13 -2.47
C VAL A 276 -19.97 -12.12 -1.43
N LEU A 277 -21.25 -11.71 -1.49
CA LEU A 277 -21.81 -10.67 -0.61
C LEU A 277 -21.62 -10.93 0.89
N PRO A 278 -21.76 -12.15 1.42
CA PRO A 278 -21.52 -12.42 2.84
C PRO A 278 -20.11 -12.06 3.28
N ASP A 279 -19.10 -12.36 2.45
CA ASP A 279 -17.69 -12.05 2.71
C ASP A 279 -17.38 -10.56 2.49
N TYR A 280 -18.11 -9.90 1.61
CA TYR A 280 -18.00 -8.45 1.38
C TYR A 280 -18.33 -7.67 2.66
N GLY A 281 -19.32 -8.10 3.44
CA GLY A 281 -19.56 -7.69 4.82
C GLY A 281 -20.00 -6.24 5.01
N SER A 282 -20.49 -5.56 3.97
CA SER A 282 -21.14 -4.25 4.09
C SER A 282 -22.66 -4.41 4.08
N PRO A 283 -23.39 -3.65 4.90
CA PRO A 283 -24.85 -3.64 4.86
C PRO A 283 -25.40 -2.90 3.62
N PHE A 284 -24.56 -2.19 2.88
CA PHE A 284 -24.94 -1.47 1.67
C PHE A 284 -23.78 -1.40 0.66
N TYR A 285 -24.13 -1.27 -0.60
CA TYR A 285 -23.22 -0.86 -1.65
C TYR A 285 -23.26 0.67 -1.77
N LEU A 286 -22.09 1.33 -1.64
CA LEU A 286 -21.98 2.79 -1.75
C LEU A 286 -21.54 3.15 -3.18
N GLN A 287 -22.47 3.66 -3.97
CA GLN A 287 -22.23 4.12 -5.33
C GLN A 287 -21.84 5.61 -5.31
N LEU A 288 -20.72 5.94 -5.92
CA LEU A 288 -20.36 7.32 -6.24
C LEU A 288 -21.06 7.71 -7.55
N THR A 289 -21.92 8.74 -7.53
CA THR A 289 -22.70 9.15 -8.70
C THR A 289 -22.28 10.51 -9.27
N GLY A 290 -21.65 11.34 -8.45
CA GLY A 290 -21.13 12.64 -8.84
C GLY A 290 -20.10 13.15 -7.83
N PHE A 291 -19.32 14.14 -8.26
CA PHE A 291 -18.34 14.78 -7.39
C PHE A 291 -18.03 16.21 -7.84
N GLN A 292 -17.61 17.02 -6.89
CA GLN A 292 -16.95 18.29 -7.12
C GLN A 292 -15.58 18.24 -6.46
N GLN A 293 -14.54 18.13 -7.28
CA GLN A 293 -13.17 18.03 -6.80
C GLN A 293 -12.74 19.33 -6.10
N VAL A 294 -12.07 19.20 -4.96
CA VAL A 294 -11.38 20.26 -4.25
C VAL A 294 -9.95 19.81 -4.03
N GLU A 295 -9.00 20.52 -4.62
CA GLU A 295 -7.59 20.20 -4.50
C GLU A 295 -6.99 20.88 -3.26
N ALA A 296 -6.07 20.20 -2.58
CA ALA A 296 -5.25 20.74 -1.51
C ALA A 296 -3.77 20.55 -1.81
N SER A 297 -2.97 21.55 -1.44
CA SER A 297 -1.52 21.44 -1.47
C SER A 297 -1.00 21.13 -0.08
N GLY A 298 -0.28 20.02 0.05
CA GLY A 298 0.48 19.69 1.25
C GLY A 298 1.71 20.59 1.36
N LEU A 299 1.85 21.30 2.49
CA LEU A 299 3.00 22.13 2.75
C LEU A 299 3.85 21.49 3.85
N GLN A 300 5.13 21.29 3.58
CA GLN A 300 6.11 20.84 4.56
C GLN A 300 6.90 22.04 5.07
N VAL A 301 6.86 22.26 6.38
CA VAL A 301 7.64 23.30 7.06
C VAL A 301 8.87 22.65 7.68
N THR A 302 10.05 23.12 7.28
CA THR A 302 11.32 22.65 7.83
C THR A 302 12.09 23.80 8.45
N HIS A 303 12.72 23.55 9.59
CA HIS A 303 13.63 24.47 10.26
C HIS A 303 14.88 23.69 10.66
N SER A 304 16.04 24.10 10.17
CA SER A 304 17.30 23.43 10.46
C SER A 304 18.25 24.38 11.20
N ASN A 305 18.45 24.15 12.48
CA ASN A 305 19.46 24.86 13.28
C ASN A 305 20.88 24.31 13.07
N ALA A 306 21.01 23.15 12.39
CA ALA A 306 22.29 22.48 12.23
C ALA A 306 23.08 22.94 10.99
N THR A 307 22.50 23.75 10.11
CA THR A 307 23.14 24.18 8.84
C THR A 307 24.51 24.85 9.08
N GLY A 308 24.65 25.69 10.10
CA GLY A 308 25.92 26.32 10.47
C GLY A 308 26.99 25.31 10.90
N ILE A 309 26.59 24.27 11.63
CA ILE A 309 27.49 23.21 12.11
C ILE A 309 28.01 22.38 10.91
N VAL A 310 27.13 22.09 9.93
CA VAL A 310 27.51 21.35 8.71
C VAL A 310 28.51 22.15 7.89
N TYR A 311 28.29 23.45 7.65
CA TYR A 311 29.24 24.30 6.94
C TYR A 311 30.59 24.43 7.67
N MET A 312 30.57 24.56 9.00
CA MET A 312 31.77 24.57 9.81
C MET A 312 32.54 23.25 9.68
N GLY A 313 31.86 22.13 9.77
CA GLY A 313 32.45 20.79 9.55
C GLY A 313 33.05 20.63 8.16
N PHE A 314 32.35 21.08 7.12
CA PHE A 314 32.87 21.06 5.76
C PHE A 314 34.13 21.95 5.61
N THR A 315 34.13 23.15 6.21
CA THR A 315 35.28 24.04 6.20
C THR A 315 36.51 23.37 6.86
N PHE A 316 36.31 22.74 8.03
CA PHE A 316 37.39 21.97 8.69
C PHE A 316 37.87 20.80 7.85
N LEU A 317 36.98 20.11 7.14
CA LEU A 317 37.37 19.02 6.23
C LEU A 317 38.27 19.55 5.11
N VAL A 318 37.89 20.66 4.46
CA VAL A 318 38.69 21.28 3.40
C VAL A 318 40.07 21.71 3.95
N ILE A 319 40.10 22.39 5.10
CA ILE A 319 41.35 22.77 5.77
C ILE A 319 42.20 21.56 6.09
N GLY A 320 41.61 20.48 6.62
CA GLY A 320 42.29 19.22 6.93
C GLY A 320 42.94 18.58 5.69
N VAL A 321 42.21 18.57 4.57
CA VAL A 321 42.74 18.10 3.29
C VAL A 321 43.92 18.95 2.80
N PHE A 322 43.81 20.29 2.88
CA PHE A 322 44.93 21.18 2.56
C PHE A 322 46.15 20.91 3.46
N ILE A 323 45.96 20.80 4.78
CA ILE A 323 47.03 20.48 5.73
C ILE A 323 47.69 19.15 5.37
N MET A 324 46.90 18.14 5.04
CA MET A 324 47.43 16.81 4.64
C MET A 324 48.31 16.89 3.38
N PHE A 325 47.99 17.77 2.42
CA PHE A 325 48.79 17.97 1.21
C PHE A 325 50.03 18.81 1.44
N TYR A 326 49.96 19.83 2.30
CA TYR A 326 51.06 20.80 2.52
C TYR A 326 52.04 20.34 3.61
N ILE A 327 51.58 19.70 4.69
CA ILE A 327 52.45 19.25 5.77
C ILE A 327 53.07 17.90 5.41
N SER A 328 54.37 17.93 5.23
CA SER A 328 55.15 16.71 5.04
C SER A 328 55.37 15.99 6.38
N TYR A 329 55.02 14.73 6.43
CA TYR A 329 55.27 13.91 7.60
C TYR A 329 56.73 13.55 7.69
N ARG A 330 57.39 13.96 8.80
CA ARG A 330 58.83 13.75 9.04
C ARG A 330 59.01 12.95 10.32
N ARG A 331 59.88 11.98 10.31
CA ARG A 331 60.28 11.18 11.49
C ARG A 331 61.76 11.26 11.68
N LEU A 332 62.17 11.44 12.97
CA LEU A 332 63.54 11.41 13.39
C LEU A 332 63.66 10.38 14.51
N TRP A 333 64.67 9.54 14.40
CA TRP A 333 65.05 8.56 15.43
C TRP A 333 66.44 8.90 15.90
N ALA A 334 66.63 8.90 17.22
CA ALA A 334 67.95 9.07 17.88
C ALA A 334 68.19 7.83 18.76
N TRP A 335 69.27 7.15 18.52
CA TRP A 335 69.73 6.00 19.31
C TRP A 335 71.01 6.38 20.02
N LEU A 336 71.09 6.19 21.36
CA LEU A 336 72.25 6.38 22.19
C LEU A 336 72.80 5.01 22.63
N ALA A 337 74.00 4.69 22.21
CA ALA A 337 74.71 3.49 22.65
C ALA A 337 76.00 3.91 23.45
N VAL A 338 76.32 3.18 24.54
CA VAL A 338 77.57 3.37 25.33
C VAL A 338 78.46 2.19 25.00
N GLU A 339 79.57 2.49 24.32
CA GLU A 339 80.59 1.53 24.00
C GLU A 339 81.99 2.07 24.48
N ASP A 340 82.82 1.27 25.18
CA ASP A 340 84.11 1.60 25.61
C ASP A 340 84.28 2.96 26.34
N ASN A 341 83.37 3.22 27.27
CA ASN A 341 83.27 4.48 28.01
C ASN A 341 83.07 5.73 27.16
N ARG A 342 82.55 5.55 25.90
CA ARG A 342 82.18 6.62 24.98
C ARG A 342 80.71 6.50 24.63
N VAL A 343 80.00 7.64 24.46
CA VAL A 343 78.63 7.67 24.04
C VAL A 343 78.57 7.87 22.54
N ARG A 344 77.95 6.89 21.86
CA ARG A 344 77.67 6.96 20.43
C ARG A 344 76.26 7.36 20.18
N LEU A 345 76.03 8.43 19.41
CA LEU A 345 74.71 8.89 19.01
C LEU A 345 74.50 8.50 17.54
N ILE A 346 73.46 7.70 17.24
CA ILE A 346 73.03 7.35 15.90
C ILE A 346 71.75 8.08 15.64
N LEU A 347 71.71 8.86 14.53
CA LEU A 347 70.51 9.58 14.08
C LEU A 347 70.04 8.97 12.78
N ALA A 348 68.74 8.70 12.67
CA ALA A 348 68.07 8.32 11.45
C ALA A 348 66.88 9.22 11.18
N GLY A 349 66.56 9.48 9.94
CA GLY A 349 65.43 10.33 9.55
C GLY A 349 64.71 9.81 8.31
N ALA A 350 63.42 10.00 8.25
CA ALA A 350 62.58 9.73 7.10
C ALA A 350 61.58 10.84 6.84
N ALA A 351 61.32 11.12 5.58
CA ALA A 351 60.26 12.03 5.13
C ALA A 351 59.52 11.42 3.94
N ASN A 352 58.20 11.57 3.91
CA ASN A 352 57.38 11.03 2.83
C ASN A 352 57.29 11.96 1.60
N ARG A 353 57.64 13.25 1.76
CA ARG A 353 57.67 14.27 0.69
C ARG A 353 58.79 15.28 0.96
N HIS A 354 59.18 16.02 -0.10
CA HIS A 354 60.23 17.05 -0.02
C HIS A 354 61.55 16.52 0.56
N LEU A 355 61.96 15.34 0.07
CA LEU A 355 63.13 14.65 0.55
C LEU A 355 64.42 15.50 0.47
N ALA A 356 64.59 16.29 -0.60
CA ALA A 356 65.79 17.15 -0.76
C ALA A 356 65.86 18.24 0.33
N GLU A 357 64.75 18.84 0.70
CA GLU A 357 64.67 19.82 1.79
C GLU A 357 64.91 19.15 3.15
N PHE A 358 64.30 17.99 3.41
CA PHE A 358 64.52 17.23 4.60
C PHE A 358 65.99 16.81 4.77
N ILE A 359 66.67 16.37 3.71
CA ILE A 359 68.10 16.02 3.75
C ILE A 359 68.95 17.23 4.15
N ARG A 360 68.64 18.42 3.62
CA ARG A 360 69.35 19.66 3.99
C ARG A 360 69.17 19.97 5.47
N GLU A 361 67.92 19.99 5.96
CA GLU A 361 67.62 20.27 7.38
C GLU A 361 68.25 19.21 8.30
N PHE A 362 68.19 17.93 7.89
CA PHE A 362 68.80 16.81 8.65
C PHE A 362 70.32 16.96 8.72
N THR A 363 70.97 17.42 7.64
CA THR A 363 72.41 17.68 7.61
C THR A 363 72.79 18.86 8.51
N GLU A 364 71.98 19.92 8.53
CA GLU A 364 72.18 21.04 9.45
C GLU A 364 72.00 20.62 10.93
N LEU A 365 70.97 19.83 11.24
CA LEU A 365 70.74 19.26 12.56
C LEU A 365 71.94 18.42 13.02
N LYS A 366 72.49 17.60 12.11
CA LYS A 366 73.68 16.80 12.33
C LYS A 366 74.89 17.68 12.71
N ALA A 367 75.15 18.75 11.93
CA ALA A 367 76.23 19.69 12.13
C ALA A 367 76.13 20.38 13.50
N ILE A 368 74.89 20.83 13.86
CA ILE A 368 74.63 21.47 15.17
C ILE A 368 74.91 20.49 16.31
N LEU A 369 74.47 19.24 16.20
CA LEU A 369 74.67 18.22 17.24
C LEU A 369 76.13 17.83 17.35
N ALA A 370 76.89 17.67 16.25
CA ALA A 370 78.30 17.39 16.23
C ALA A 370 79.10 18.52 16.93
N HIS A 371 78.79 19.76 16.64
CA HIS A 371 79.41 20.94 17.27
C HIS A 371 79.10 21.02 18.78
N ARG A 372 77.88 20.70 19.17
CA ARG A 372 77.45 20.75 20.59
C ARG A 372 78.04 19.61 21.42
N LEU A 373 78.24 18.44 20.83
CA LEU A 373 78.78 17.24 21.50
C LEU A 373 80.30 17.12 21.47
N GLY A 374 81.00 18.06 20.82
CA GLY A 374 82.45 18.22 20.92
C GLY A 374 83.31 17.17 20.17
N SER A 375 82.80 16.42 19.21
CA SER A 375 83.51 15.47 18.44
C SER A 375 82.99 15.26 17.00
N PRO A 376 83.73 15.71 15.98
CA PRO A 376 83.27 15.61 14.60
C PRO A 376 83.36 14.22 13.98
N GLU A 377 84.11 13.27 14.58
CA GLU A 377 84.41 11.98 13.91
C GLU A 377 83.48 10.80 14.26
N SER A 378 82.58 10.94 15.21
CA SER A 378 81.79 9.78 15.71
C SER A 378 80.31 9.76 15.33
N VAL A 379 79.87 10.56 14.36
CA VAL A 379 78.48 10.56 13.92
C VAL A 379 78.31 9.85 12.58
N THR A 380 77.89 8.58 12.60
CA THR A 380 77.54 7.83 11.41
C THR A 380 76.11 8.15 11.00
N VAL A 381 75.90 8.59 9.74
CA VAL A 381 74.58 8.87 9.17
C VAL A 381 74.23 7.83 8.14
N THR A 382 73.17 7.11 8.41
CA THR A 382 72.55 6.24 7.42
C THR A 382 71.23 6.87 7.00
N THR A 383 71.14 7.34 5.74
CA THR A 383 69.87 7.70 5.15
C THR A 383 69.22 6.43 4.64
N VAL A 384 68.07 6.07 5.24
CA VAL A 384 67.24 4.99 4.73
C VAL A 384 66.28 5.63 3.73
N PRO A 385 66.27 5.21 2.43
CA PRO A 385 65.26 5.64 1.48
C PRO A 385 63.86 5.25 1.98
N PRO A 386 62.80 5.99 1.66
CA PRO A 386 61.45 5.62 2.08
C PRO A 386 61.13 4.21 1.54
N PRO A 387 60.72 3.30 2.42
CA PRO A 387 60.32 1.98 1.93
C PRO A 387 59.01 2.11 1.15
N ASP A 388 58.91 1.48 0.01
CA ASP A 388 57.66 1.11 -0.57
C ASP A 388 56.82 0.38 0.47
N THR A 389 55.57 0.67 0.58
CA THR A 389 54.69 0.46 1.76
C THR A 389 54.53 -0.98 2.28
N ALA A 390 55.17 -1.96 1.66
CA ALA A 390 55.16 -3.38 2.08
C ALA A 390 56.41 -3.80 2.89
N ASP A 391 57.60 -3.22 2.63
CA ASP A 391 58.86 -3.65 3.26
C ASP A 391 59.23 -2.90 4.57
N ALA A 392 58.48 -1.85 4.92
CA ALA A 392 58.77 -1.03 6.10
C ALA A 392 58.57 -1.78 7.44
N MET A 393 57.71 -2.79 7.44
CA MET A 393 57.43 -3.60 8.63
C MET A 393 58.53 -4.67 8.86
N VAL A 394 59.15 -5.16 7.78
CA VAL A 394 60.22 -6.20 7.87
C VAL A 394 61.55 -5.59 8.22
N ALA A 395 61.89 -4.41 7.72
CA ALA A 395 63.12 -3.70 8.04
C ALA A 395 63.20 -3.24 9.50
N SER A 396 62.07 -2.88 10.10
CA SER A 396 62.01 -2.52 11.54
C SER A 396 62.15 -3.74 12.46
N GLN A 397 61.71 -4.93 12.02
CA GLN A 397 61.85 -6.17 12.79
C GLN A 397 63.29 -6.78 12.67
N SER A 398 63.94 -6.66 11.54
CA SER A 398 65.33 -7.17 11.40
C SER A 398 66.36 -6.32 12.16
N PHE A 399 66.09 -5.04 12.39
CA PHE A 399 66.97 -4.18 13.20
C PHE A 399 66.83 -4.41 14.72
N VAL A 400 65.66 -4.86 15.17
CA VAL A 400 65.42 -5.23 16.59
C VAL A 400 65.99 -6.64 16.91
N ASN A 401 65.97 -7.54 15.95
CA ASN A 401 66.48 -8.93 16.15
C ASN A 401 67.96 -9.04 15.96
N GLY A 402 68.67 -8.04 15.44
CA GLY A 402 70.12 -8.07 15.26
C GLY A 402 70.94 -7.62 16.48
N VAL A 403 70.32 -7.21 17.59
CA VAL A 403 70.95 -6.72 18.80
C VAL A 403 70.76 -7.68 20.01
N GLY A 404 70.13 -8.84 19.78
CA GLY A 404 69.88 -9.84 20.83
C GLY A 404 70.68 -11.12 20.70
N GLY A 405 71.93 -11.06 20.24
CA GLY A 405 72.85 -12.28 20.10
C GLY A 405 74.32 -11.93 20.32
N GLU A 406 74.69 -11.77 21.57
CA GLU A 406 75.86 -12.22 22.30
C GLU A 406 75.97 -11.46 23.63
#